data_e7aaf74ea130eac57ec960c35011abbc
#
_entry.id   e7aaf74ea130eac57ec960c35011abbc
#
_cell.length_a   1.000
_cell.length_b   1.000
_cell.length_c   1.000
_cell.angle_alpha   90.00
_cell.angle_beta   90.00
_cell.angle_gamma   90.00
#
_symmetry.space_group_name_H-M   'P 1'
#
loop_
_entity.id
_entity.type
_entity.pdbx_description
1 polymer ?
#
loop_
_entity_poly.entity_id
_entity_poly.type
_entity_poly.pdbx_seq_one_letter_code
_entity_poly.pdbx_strand_id
1 'polypeptide(L)'
;CLGAKLEIIEPCGFLLSDKRFKRVVMDYMNKKDIKFYQSADTFFNSKKDQRIILMTTKASISYSNFKFKKNDTILFGRESAGVPEKVHKILNNKLKIPMENNKRSLNLASSVAIILAECLKQTKWI
;
A
#
# COMPACT_ATOMS: atom_id res chain seq x y z
N CYS A 1 3.02 1.10 -14.24
CA CYS A 1 2.07 1.50 -15.30
C CYS A 1 1.34 2.80 -14.98
N LEU A 2 1.03 3.06 -13.70
CA LEU A 2 0.25 4.23 -13.30
C LEU A 2 1.09 5.36 -12.73
N GLY A 3 2.41 5.31 -12.86
CA GLY A 3 3.29 6.39 -12.46
C GLY A 3 3.60 6.48 -10.96
N ALA A 4 3.11 5.56 -10.14
CA ALA A 4 3.42 5.52 -8.73
C ALA A 4 4.69 4.71 -8.46
N LYS A 5 5.39 5.05 -7.39
CA LYS A 5 6.55 4.28 -6.94
C LYS A 5 6.09 3.13 -6.06
N LEU A 6 6.69 1.97 -6.24
CA LEU A 6 6.41 0.81 -5.40
C LEU A 6 7.48 0.67 -4.33
N GLU A 7 7.05 0.52 -3.09
CA GLU A 7 7.93 0.27 -1.96
C GLU A 7 7.49 -1.02 -1.25
N ILE A 8 8.45 -1.89 -0.96
CA ILE A 8 8.18 -3.19 -0.34
C ILE A 8 8.89 -3.25 1.00
N ILE A 9 8.14 -3.60 2.03
CA ILE A 9 8.65 -3.72 3.40
C ILE A 9 8.74 -5.19 3.76
N GLU A 10 9.92 -5.65 4.15
CA GLU A 10 10.13 -7.02 4.63
C GLU A 10 9.77 -7.14 6.11
N PRO A 11 9.35 -8.30 6.59
CA PRO A 11 9.04 -9.49 5.80
C PRO A 11 7.69 -9.36 5.07
N CYS A 12 7.69 -9.68 3.79
CA CYS A 12 6.47 -9.71 2.99
C CYS A 12 6.00 -11.16 2.81
N GLY A 13 4.88 -11.36 2.10
CA GLY A 13 4.29 -12.68 1.96
C GLY A 13 5.05 -13.64 1.04
N PHE A 14 6.21 -13.24 0.52
CA PHE A 14 7.04 -14.04 -0.37
C PHE A 14 8.52 -13.74 -0.10
N LEU A 15 9.40 -14.64 -0.56
CA LEU A 15 10.85 -14.44 -0.40
C LEU A 15 11.36 -13.58 -1.55
N LEU A 16 12.07 -12.49 -1.21
CA LEU A 16 12.68 -11.61 -2.21
C LEU A 16 13.78 -12.32 -3.02
N SER A 17 14.34 -13.41 -2.48
CA SER A 17 15.28 -14.26 -3.19
C SER A 17 14.64 -15.25 -4.16
N ASP A 18 13.32 -15.34 -4.17
CA ASP A 18 12.61 -16.25 -5.07
C ASP A 18 12.85 -15.83 -6.52
N LYS A 19 13.33 -16.78 -7.33
CA LYS A 19 13.63 -16.52 -8.75
C LYS A 19 12.39 -16.11 -9.55
N ARG A 20 11.22 -16.65 -9.21
CA ARG A 20 9.97 -16.28 -9.89
C ARG A 20 9.62 -14.82 -9.63
N PHE A 21 9.75 -14.39 -8.39
CA PHE A 21 9.49 -13.01 -8.01
C PHE A 21 10.46 -12.07 -8.73
N LYS A 22 11.76 -12.40 -8.72
CA LYS A 22 12.76 -11.60 -9.42
C LYS A 22 12.47 -11.49 -10.92
N ARG A 23 12.04 -12.60 -11.54
CA ARG A 23 11.69 -12.60 -12.96
C ARG A 23 10.53 -11.65 -13.24
N VAL A 24 9.45 -11.75 -12.48
CA VAL A 24 8.28 -10.89 -12.65
C VAL A 24 8.65 -9.41 -12.49
N VAL A 25 9.43 -9.09 -11.46
CA VAL A 25 9.89 -7.72 -11.22
C VAL A 25 10.73 -7.22 -12.38
N MET A 26 11.69 -8.03 -12.87
CA MET A 26 12.58 -7.62 -13.94
C MET A 26 11.88 -7.49 -15.28
N ASP A 27 10.86 -8.32 -15.53
CA ASP A 27 10.10 -8.30 -16.79
C ASP A 27 9.15 -7.10 -16.89
N TYR A 28 8.59 -6.66 -15.78
CA TYR A 28 7.54 -5.64 -15.78
C TYR A 28 7.91 -4.32 -15.13
N MET A 29 9.01 -4.26 -14.39
CA MET A 29 9.38 -3.06 -13.65
C MET A 29 10.88 -2.81 -13.71
N ASN A 30 11.24 -1.55 -13.90
CA ASN A 30 12.62 -1.13 -13.79
C ASN A 30 13.02 -1.17 -12.31
N LYS A 31 14.21 -1.68 -11.98
CA LYS A 31 14.72 -1.73 -10.61
C LYS A 31 14.71 -0.38 -9.89
N LYS A 32 14.81 0.72 -10.64
CA LYS A 32 14.79 2.08 -10.08
C LYS A 32 13.43 2.46 -9.51
N ASP A 33 12.37 1.77 -9.95
CA ASP A 33 10.99 2.10 -9.54
C ASP A 33 10.54 1.32 -8.31
N ILE A 34 11.39 0.44 -7.77
CA ILE A 34 11.07 -0.37 -6.60
C ILE A 34 12.11 -0.13 -5.52
N LYS A 35 11.64 0.20 -4.33
CA LYS A 35 12.48 0.37 -3.16
C LYS A 35 12.11 -0.68 -2.10
N PHE A 36 13.12 -1.29 -1.49
CA PHE A 36 12.95 -2.32 -0.46
C PHE A 36 13.40 -1.78 0.89
N TYR A 37 12.63 -2.11 1.94
CA TYR A 37 12.98 -1.80 3.32
C TYR A 37 13.11 -3.11 4.10
N GLN A 38 14.14 -3.22 4.92
CA GLN A 38 14.40 -4.44 5.69
C GLN A 38 13.37 -4.67 6.80
N SER A 39 12.73 -3.60 7.28
CA SER A 39 11.76 -3.68 8.35
C SER A 39 10.78 -2.52 8.29
N ALA A 40 9.67 -2.67 9.01
CA ALA A 40 8.70 -1.58 9.16
C ALA A 40 9.32 -0.38 9.86
N ASP A 41 10.19 -0.59 10.85
CA ASP A 41 10.85 0.50 11.55
C ASP A 41 11.71 1.34 10.62
N THR A 42 12.46 0.70 9.73
CA THR A 42 13.27 1.41 8.73
C THR A 42 12.38 2.23 7.80
N PHE A 43 11.27 1.65 7.36
CA PHE A 43 10.31 2.34 6.51
C PHE A 43 9.73 3.58 7.21
N PHE A 44 9.21 3.43 8.43
CA PHE A 44 8.61 4.55 9.15
C PHE A 44 9.62 5.63 9.47
N ASN A 45 10.85 5.26 9.79
CA ASN A 45 11.91 6.24 10.02
C ASN A 45 12.21 7.08 8.78
N SER A 46 12.13 6.48 7.60
CA SER A 46 12.37 7.20 6.35
C SER A 46 11.21 8.11 5.94
N LYS A 47 10.02 7.92 6.54
CA LYS A 47 8.79 8.63 6.17
C LYS A 47 8.29 9.60 7.25
N LYS A 48 9.15 10.02 8.17
CA LYS A 48 8.74 10.87 9.32
C LYS A 48 8.01 12.15 8.92
N ASP A 49 8.42 12.76 7.81
CA ASP A 49 7.85 14.01 7.35
C ASP A 49 6.78 13.84 6.27
N GLN A 50 6.37 12.60 6.00
CA GLN A 50 5.39 12.31 4.97
C GLN A 50 4.09 11.79 5.57
N ARG A 51 2.99 12.06 4.87
CA ARG A 51 1.70 11.55 5.27
C ARG A 51 1.55 10.11 4.79
N ILE A 52 1.26 9.20 5.71
CA ILE A 52 1.04 7.78 5.42
C ILE A 52 -0.42 7.47 5.67
N ILE A 53 -1.08 6.89 4.67
CA ILE A 53 -2.47 6.46 4.76
C ILE A 53 -2.52 4.93 4.74
N LEU A 54 -3.08 4.34 5.79
CA LEU A 54 -3.20 2.89 5.91
C LEU A 54 -4.53 2.42 5.32
N MET A 55 -4.46 1.49 4.40
CA MET A 55 -5.64 0.80 3.89
C MET A 55 -5.88 -0.44 4.75
N THR A 56 -7.05 -0.50 5.39
CA THR A 56 -7.38 -1.58 6.30
C THR A 56 -8.89 -1.79 6.37
N THR A 57 -9.32 -3.04 6.46
CA THR A 57 -10.74 -3.37 6.63
C THR A 57 -11.28 -2.92 7.99
N LYS A 58 -10.41 -2.60 8.93
CA LYS A 58 -10.77 -2.15 10.28
C LYS A 58 -11.07 -0.64 10.35
N ALA A 59 -10.86 0.09 9.28
CA ALA A 59 -11.11 1.53 9.26
C ALA A 59 -12.60 1.83 9.20
N SER A 60 -12.99 3.01 9.69
CA SER A 60 -14.37 3.48 9.63
C SER A 60 -14.64 4.40 8.43
N ILE A 61 -13.60 4.99 7.85
CA ILE A 61 -13.73 5.95 6.76
C ILE A 61 -13.49 5.27 5.42
N SER A 62 -14.43 5.47 4.48
CA SER A 62 -14.26 4.99 3.10
C SER A 62 -13.21 5.83 2.37
N TYR A 63 -12.44 5.21 1.51
CA TYR A 63 -11.45 5.90 0.67
C TYR A 63 -12.10 6.98 -0.19
N SER A 64 -13.37 6.82 -0.56
CA SER A 64 -14.09 7.79 -1.40
C SER A 64 -14.38 9.09 -0.68
N ASN A 65 -14.33 9.11 0.63
CA ASN A 65 -14.56 10.30 1.45
C ASN A 65 -13.26 10.96 1.93
N PHE A 66 -12.13 10.51 1.43
CA PHE A 66 -10.83 11.02 1.86
C PHE A 66 -10.21 11.88 0.75
N LYS A 67 -9.54 12.95 1.16
CA LYS A 67 -8.86 13.85 0.22
C LYS A 67 -7.38 13.48 0.14
N PHE A 68 -6.99 12.82 -0.94
CA PHE A 68 -5.60 12.45 -1.18
C PHE A 68 -4.78 13.63 -1.67
N LYS A 69 -3.48 13.60 -1.38
CA LYS A 69 -2.51 14.60 -1.84
C LYS A 69 -1.44 13.91 -2.68
N LYS A 70 -0.80 14.70 -3.55
CA LYS A 70 0.15 14.19 -4.53
C LYS A 70 1.31 13.38 -3.94
N ASN A 71 1.79 13.77 -2.75
CA ASN A 71 2.94 13.12 -2.12
C ASN A 71 2.57 12.13 -1.03
N ASP A 72 1.32 11.70 -0.98
CA ASP A 72 0.88 10.70 -0.01
C ASP A 72 1.54 9.36 -0.26
N THR A 73 1.80 8.65 0.83
CA THR A 73 2.24 7.25 0.80
C THR A 73 1.07 6.38 1.26
N ILE A 74 0.67 5.43 0.43
CA ILE A 74 -0.42 4.52 0.74
C ILE A 74 0.16 3.18 1.17
N LEU A 75 -0.19 2.74 2.38
CA LEU A 75 0.34 1.52 2.96
C LEU A 75 -0.72 0.42 2.92
N PHE A 76 -0.35 -0.73 2.38
CA PHE A 76 -1.20 -1.93 2.35
C PHE A 76 -0.57 -3.02 3.20
N GLY A 77 -1.41 -3.79 3.88
CA GLY A 77 -0.95 -4.94 4.65
C GLY A 77 -0.69 -6.17 3.80
N ARG A 78 -0.18 -7.23 4.44
CA ARG A 78 0.02 -8.53 3.80
C ARG A 78 -1.34 -9.15 3.48
N GLU A 79 -1.43 -9.89 2.36
CA GLU A 79 -2.66 -10.56 1.97
C GLU A 79 -3.21 -11.47 3.06
N SER A 80 -2.33 -12.22 3.71
CA SER A 80 -2.73 -13.25 4.67
C SER A 80 -3.03 -12.71 6.07
N ALA A 81 -2.38 -11.62 6.48
CA ALA A 81 -2.40 -11.18 7.88
C ALA A 81 -2.68 -9.68 8.06
N GLY A 82 -2.70 -8.88 6.99
CA GLY A 82 -2.81 -7.44 7.09
C GLY A 82 -1.58 -6.83 7.76
N VAL A 83 -1.75 -5.67 8.40
CA VAL A 83 -0.67 -5.03 9.15
C VAL A 83 -0.74 -5.40 10.63
N PRO A 84 0.42 -5.41 11.33
CA PRO A 84 0.43 -5.64 12.78
C PRO A 84 -0.40 -4.58 13.52
N GLU A 85 -0.96 -4.97 14.66
CA GLU A 85 -1.77 -4.07 15.50
C GLU A 85 -0.99 -2.82 15.90
N LYS A 86 0.30 -2.96 16.14
CA LYS A 86 1.19 -1.85 16.46
C LYS A 86 1.15 -0.76 15.39
N VAL A 87 1.10 -1.14 14.11
CA VAL A 87 1.03 -0.21 12.99
C VAL A 87 -0.32 0.50 12.96
N HIS A 88 -1.41 -0.23 13.24
CA HIS A 88 -2.75 0.38 13.33
C HIS A 88 -2.78 1.50 14.38
N LYS A 89 -2.08 1.31 15.49
CA LYS A 89 -2.10 2.28 16.59
C LYS A 89 -1.33 3.56 16.29
N ILE A 90 -0.25 3.47 15.52
CA ILE A 90 0.61 4.63 15.28
C ILE A 90 0.17 5.48 14.09
N LEU A 91 -0.66 4.94 13.20
CA LEU A 91 -1.11 5.68 12.02
C LEU A 91 -2.48 6.29 12.25
N ASN A 92 -2.60 7.59 11.97
CA ASN A 92 -3.83 8.35 12.19
C ASN A 92 -4.79 8.29 11.00
N ASN A 93 -4.27 8.15 9.79
CA ASN A 93 -5.09 8.12 8.59
C ASN A 93 -5.31 6.68 8.15
N LYS A 94 -6.53 6.18 8.38
CA LYS A 94 -6.91 4.80 8.02
C LYS A 94 -8.17 4.84 7.18
N LEU A 95 -8.14 4.11 6.08
CA LEU A 95 -9.25 4.08 5.13
C LEU A 95 -9.59 2.64 4.80
N LYS A 96 -10.83 2.43 4.37
CA LYS A 96 -11.27 1.13 3.88
C LYS A 96 -11.87 1.26 2.48
N ILE A 97 -11.88 0.15 1.77
CA ILE A 97 -12.68 -0.01 0.57
C ILE A 97 -13.97 -0.68 1.03
N PRO A 98 -15.13 -0.01 0.90
CA PRO A 98 -16.39 -0.61 1.32
C PRO A 98 -16.65 -1.92 0.58
N MET A 99 -17.09 -2.94 1.32
CA MET A 99 -17.41 -4.26 0.78
C MET A 99 -18.76 -4.71 1.33
N GLU A 100 -19.37 -5.65 0.62
CA GLU A 100 -20.60 -6.25 1.11
C GLU A 100 -20.36 -7.03 2.40
N ASN A 101 -21.40 -7.17 3.18
CA ASN A 101 -21.36 -7.87 4.45
C ASN A 101 -20.83 -9.31 4.28
N ASN A 102 -20.10 -9.78 5.28
CA ASN A 102 -19.54 -11.14 5.34
C ASN A 102 -18.42 -11.44 4.36
N LYS A 103 -17.86 -10.42 3.70
CA LYS A 103 -16.68 -10.57 2.86
C LYS A 103 -15.42 -10.23 3.68
N ARG A 104 -14.33 -10.96 3.42
CA ARG A 104 -13.08 -10.79 4.18
C ARG A 104 -12.28 -9.58 3.70
N SER A 105 -11.87 -9.63 2.45
CA SER A 105 -11.05 -8.59 1.84
C SER A 105 -10.99 -8.79 0.33
N LEU A 106 -10.62 -7.75 -0.36
CA LEU A 106 -10.33 -7.81 -1.78
C LEU A 106 -8.91 -8.32 -2.00
N ASN A 107 -8.66 -8.84 -3.19
CA ASN A 107 -7.30 -9.15 -3.62
C ASN A 107 -6.42 -7.90 -3.48
N LEU A 108 -5.18 -8.10 -3.02
CA LEU A 108 -4.27 -6.98 -2.75
C LEU A 108 -4.02 -6.12 -4.00
N ALA A 109 -3.71 -6.73 -5.13
CA ALA A 109 -3.45 -6.00 -6.36
C ALA A 109 -4.68 -5.20 -6.82
N SER A 110 -5.87 -5.78 -6.67
CA SER A 110 -7.13 -5.09 -6.99
C SER A 110 -7.35 -3.89 -6.08
N SER A 111 -7.06 -4.04 -4.80
CA SER A 111 -7.18 -2.95 -3.84
C SER A 111 -6.23 -1.81 -4.19
N VAL A 112 -4.99 -2.13 -4.53
CA VAL A 112 -3.99 -1.13 -4.94
C VAL A 112 -4.48 -0.36 -6.17
N ALA A 113 -5.02 -1.07 -7.17
CA ALA A 113 -5.52 -0.44 -8.40
C ALA A 113 -6.67 0.53 -8.11
N ILE A 114 -7.63 0.13 -7.26
CA ILE A 114 -8.78 0.97 -6.91
C ILE A 114 -8.31 2.26 -6.24
N ILE A 115 -7.46 2.13 -5.23
CA ILE A 115 -6.99 3.29 -4.46
C ILE A 115 -6.10 4.18 -5.31
N LEU A 116 -5.22 3.62 -6.10
CA LEU A 116 -4.33 4.39 -6.96
C LEU A 116 -5.12 5.18 -8.02
N ALA A 117 -6.13 4.58 -8.61
CA ALA A 117 -6.99 5.28 -9.57
C ALA A 117 -7.67 6.48 -8.93
N GLU A 118 -8.18 6.34 -7.70
CA GLU A 118 -8.81 7.46 -6.98
C GLU A 118 -7.79 8.55 -6.64
N CYS A 119 -6.59 8.17 -6.20
CA CYS A 119 -5.52 9.14 -5.92
C CYS A 119 -5.17 9.95 -7.17
N LEU A 120 -5.01 9.27 -8.30
CA LEU A 120 -4.64 9.93 -9.56
C LEU A 120 -5.75 10.85 -10.05
N LYS A 121 -7.00 10.43 -9.89
CA LYS A 121 -8.15 11.26 -10.24
C LYS A 121 -8.18 12.54 -9.40
N GLN A 122 -8.02 12.40 -8.08
CA GLN A 122 -8.08 13.54 -7.17
C GLN A 122 -6.91 14.51 -7.36
N THR A 123 -5.74 14.00 -7.69
CA THR A 123 -4.56 14.84 -7.90
C THR A 123 -4.46 15.34 -9.35
N LYS A 124 -5.47 15.07 -10.15
CA LYS A 124 -5.57 15.52 -11.54
C LYS A 124 -4.45 15.04 -12.45
N TRP A 125 -3.95 13.84 -12.16
CA TRP A 125 -2.98 13.21 -13.04
C TRP A 125 -3.64 12.61 -14.27
N ILE A 126 -4.89 12.14 -14.09
CA ILE A 126 -5.69 11.58 -15.18
C ILE A 126 -7.03 12.29 -15.31
#